data_9764409b18aa92d9c8209dc9b3d2b98d
#
_entry.id   9764409b18aa92d9c8209dc9b3d2b98d
#
_cell.length_a   1.000
_cell.length_b   1.000
_cell.length_c   1.000
_cell.angle_alpha   90.00
_cell.angle_beta   90.00
_cell.angle_gamma   90.00
#
_symmetry.space_group_name_H-M   'P 1'
#
loop_
_entity.id
_entity.type
_entity.pdbx_description
1 polymer ?
#
loop_
_entity_poly.entity_id
_entity_poly.type
_entity_poly.pdbx_seq_one_letter_code
_entity_poly.pdbx_strand_id
1 'polypeptide(L)'
;MTATIAPPSLSGQPPKQRPSVIETEGRHGEAHRHTDALRGLLRAARPHQWIKNATVLMIPGLGFYTLGVAGLVDALVACSAFCLASSSVYLLNDTLDREADRHHPVKRHRPIASGVVSPTLATVASGAAALTALALGFLVSPMLVAIIAAYLLLTASYSLGLKRLAWVDVAVLAAGFVLRVVAGAVAVGAAVPLLLLTAVFAGAAFVALGKRRSELVLLGDDASSHRSAMGTYRLRTIDAGLAATQAVAVVTFGLWVLALEFEPAGAGLALLGAAGFWEVLNAYRRRLMG
;
A
#
# COMPACT_ATOMS: atom_id res chain seq x y z
N MET A 1 79.28 -58.57 -22.29
CA MET A 1 77.86 -58.67 -22.52
C MET A 1 77.14 -58.56 -21.18
N THR A 2 76.77 -57.41 -20.77
CA THR A 2 76.06 -57.16 -19.51
C THR A 2 74.63 -56.59 -19.86
N ALA A 3 73.64 -57.44 -19.61
CA ALA A 3 72.25 -57.05 -19.82
C ALA A 3 71.73 -56.26 -18.62
N THR A 4 71.30 -55.03 -18.85
CA THR A 4 70.66 -54.17 -17.87
C THR A 4 69.17 -54.47 -17.87
N ILE A 5 68.64 -54.91 -16.73
CA ILE A 5 67.21 -55.17 -16.51
C ILE A 5 66.59 -53.86 -15.98
N ALA A 6 65.58 -53.34 -16.72
CA ALA A 6 64.79 -52.16 -16.31
C ALA A 6 63.72 -52.59 -15.24
N PRO A 7 63.39 -51.74 -14.25
CA PRO A 7 62.38 -52.02 -13.25
C PRO A 7 60.97 -51.87 -13.80
N PRO A 8 59.94 -52.58 -13.24
CA PRO A 8 58.57 -52.52 -13.70
C PRO A 8 57.88 -51.23 -13.30
N SER A 9 57.14 -50.62 -14.22
CA SER A 9 56.34 -49.45 -14.04
C SER A 9 55.06 -49.77 -13.19
N LEU A 10 54.92 -49.11 -12.05
CA LEU A 10 53.70 -49.02 -11.26
C LEU A 10 52.74 -48.01 -11.89
N SER A 11 51.84 -48.47 -12.75
CA SER A 11 50.74 -47.67 -13.27
C SER A 11 49.40 -48.28 -12.90
N GLY A 12 48.63 -47.64 -12.09
CA GLY A 12 47.31 -48.14 -11.78
C GLY A 12 46.60 -47.43 -10.66
N GLN A 13 46.68 -46.09 -10.64
CA GLN A 13 45.67 -45.35 -9.90
C GLN A 13 44.71 -44.66 -10.90
N PRO A 14 43.36 -44.87 -10.78
CA PRO A 14 42.40 -44.14 -11.59
C PRO A 14 42.46 -42.66 -11.22
N PRO A 15 42.28 -41.73 -12.17
CA PRO A 15 42.29 -40.30 -11.89
C PRO A 15 41.19 -39.98 -10.89
N LYS A 16 41.55 -39.36 -9.77
CA LYS A 16 40.59 -38.75 -8.84
C LYS A 16 39.78 -37.73 -9.63
N GLN A 17 38.51 -38.03 -9.88
CA GLN A 17 37.55 -37.09 -10.42
C GLN A 17 37.49 -35.85 -9.49
N ARG A 18 38.03 -34.73 -9.94
CA ARG A 18 37.79 -33.45 -9.30
C ARG A 18 36.29 -33.14 -9.48
N PRO A 19 35.55 -32.78 -8.43
CA PRO A 19 34.17 -32.35 -8.59
C PRO A 19 34.16 -31.18 -9.58
N SER A 20 33.30 -31.26 -10.58
CA SER A 20 33.21 -30.27 -11.65
C SER A 20 32.91 -28.89 -11.07
N VAL A 21 33.78 -27.91 -11.31
CA VAL A 21 33.64 -26.51 -10.90
C VAL A 21 32.33 -25.91 -11.42
N ILE A 22 31.74 -26.48 -12.47
CA ILE A 22 30.51 -26.12 -13.12
C ILE A 22 29.25 -26.26 -12.20
N GLU A 23 29.23 -27.27 -11.30
CA GLU A 23 28.08 -27.49 -10.40
C GLU A 23 28.02 -26.49 -9.23
N THR A 24 29.19 -25.98 -8.79
CA THR A 24 29.24 -24.97 -7.71
C THR A 24 28.91 -23.57 -8.20
N GLU A 25 29.29 -23.17 -9.41
CA GLU A 25 28.94 -21.87 -9.99
C GLU A 25 27.44 -21.77 -10.31
N GLY A 26 26.78 -22.83 -10.76
CA GLY A 26 25.35 -22.90 -11.01
C GLY A 26 24.52 -22.65 -9.74
N ARG A 27 24.88 -23.29 -8.63
CA ARG A 27 24.17 -23.13 -7.34
C ARG A 27 24.33 -21.74 -6.73
N HIS A 28 25.51 -21.12 -6.85
CA HIS A 28 25.72 -19.72 -6.40
C HIS A 28 24.94 -18.72 -7.26
N GLY A 29 24.87 -18.91 -8.56
CA GLY A 29 24.08 -18.06 -9.46
C GLY A 29 22.57 -18.15 -9.22
N GLU A 30 22.05 -19.35 -8.92
CA GLU A 30 20.64 -19.55 -8.57
C GLU A 30 20.29 -18.94 -7.21
N ALA A 31 21.13 -19.12 -6.20
CA ALA A 31 20.92 -18.54 -4.88
C ALA A 31 20.89 -17.00 -4.93
N HIS A 32 21.76 -16.37 -5.73
CA HIS A 32 21.74 -14.93 -5.96
C HIS A 32 20.44 -14.45 -6.65
N ARG A 33 20.00 -15.17 -7.69
CA ARG A 33 18.72 -14.83 -8.39
C ARG A 33 17.52 -14.96 -7.48
N HIS A 34 17.45 -16.00 -6.63
CA HIS A 34 16.36 -16.17 -5.66
C HIS A 34 16.35 -15.05 -4.60
N THR A 35 17.53 -14.64 -4.11
CA THR A 35 17.66 -13.55 -3.14
C THR A 35 17.22 -12.21 -3.74
N ASP A 36 17.60 -11.96 -4.99
CA ASP A 36 17.23 -10.73 -5.70
C ASP A 36 15.72 -10.68 -6.02
N ALA A 37 15.13 -11.82 -6.41
CA ALA A 37 13.70 -11.94 -6.64
C ALA A 37 12.89 -11.71 -5.35
N LEU A 38 13.33 -12.28 -4.21
CA LEU A 38 12.67 -12.07 -2.91
C LEU A 38 12.77 -10.61 -2.44
N ARG A 39 13.95 -9.99 -2.54
CA ARG A 39 14.13 -8.57 -2.26
C ARG A 39 13.29 -7.70 -3.18
N GLY A 40 13.22 -8.06 -4.47
CA GLY A 40 12.37 -7.41 -5.46
C GLY A 40 10.89 -7.50 -5.09
N LEU A 41 10.43 -8.69 -4.67
CA LEU A 41 9.05 -8.92 -4.24
C LEU A 41 8.68 -8.07 -3.02
N LEU A 42 9.52 -8.05 -2.00
CA LEU A 42 9.34 -7.21 -0.82
C LEU A 42 9.28 -5.72 -1.19
N ARG A 43 10.13 -5.27 -2.11
CA ARG A 43 10.12 -3.89 -2.60
C ARG A 43 8.83 -3.57 -3.38
N ALA A 44 8.33 -4.51 -4.20
CA ALA A 44 7.09 -4.37 -4.95
C ALA A 44 5.85 -4.39 -4.02
N ALA A 45 5.87 -5.13 -2.90
CA ALA A 45 4.84 -5.15 -1.86
C ALA A 45 4.72 -3.81 -1.10
N ARG A 46 5.72 -2.92 -1.22
CA ARG A 46 5.74 -1.54 -0.69
C ARG A 46 5.48 -1.42 0.82
N PRO A 47 6.26 -2.06 1.72
CA PRO A 47 6.05 -1.95 3.17
C PRO A 47 6.04 -0.51 3.69
N HIS A 48 6.80 0.41 3.06
CA HIS A 48 6.80 1.83 3.40
C HIS A 48 5.42 2.50 3.25
N GLN A 49 4.48 1.90 2.49
CA GLN A 49 3.11 2.38 2.35
C GLN A 49 2.18 1.85 3.46
N TRP A 50 2.64 0.91 4.30
CA TRP A 50 1.85 0.36 5.40
C TRP A 50 1.48 1.42 6.45
N ILE A 51 2.23 2.52 6.52
CA ILE A 51 1.88 3.66 7.37
C ILE A 51 0.44 4.15 7.13
N LYS A 52 -0.09 4.01 5.91
CA LYS A 52 -1.48 4.36 5.59
C LYS A 52 -2.48 3.45 6.31
N ASN A 53 -2.08 2.23 6.65
CA ASN A 53 -2.94 1.29 7.35
C ASN A 53 -3.00 1.58 8.85
N ALA A 54 -2.16 2.50 9.38
CA ALA A 54 -2.34 3.04 10.73
C ALA A 54 -3.73 3.65 10.94
N THR A 55 -4.44 4.05 9.87
CA THR A 55 -5.84 4.50 9.96
C THR A 55 -6.80 3.40 10.42
N VAL A 56 -6.45 2.11 10.31
CA VAL A 56 -7.18 0.99 10.93
C VAL A 56 -7.17 1.13 12.45
N LEU A 57 -6.08 1.62 13.02
CA LEU A 57 -5.91 1.79 14.47
C LEU A 57 -6.52 3.09 15.00
N MET A 58 -7.19 3.89 14.16
CA MET A 58 -7.73 5.20 14.57
C MET A 58 -8.80 5.06 15.66
N ILE A 59 -9.83 4.24 15.46
CA ILE A 59 -10.88 4.00 16.48
C ILE A 59 -10.36 3.15 17.65
N PRO A 60 -9.65 2.02 17.41
CA PRO A 60 -9.00 1.30 18.50
C PRO A 60 -8.10 2.17 19.38
N GLY A 61 -7.36 3.11 18.77
CA GLY A 61 -6.49 4.03 19.49
C GLY A 61 -7.22 4.98 20.44
N LEU A 62 -8.43 5.41 20.06
CA LEU A 62 -9.27 6.26 20.93
C LEU A 62 -9.83 5.50 22.16
N GLY A 63 -10.11 4.21 22.00
CA GLY A 63 -10.59 3.33 23.07
C GLY A 63 -9.48 2.53 23.77
N PHE A 64 -8.23 2.85 23.58
CA PHE A 64 -7.08 2.03 24.03
C PHE A 64 -7.17 1.61 25.51
N TYR A 65 -7.59 2.52 26.38
CA TYR A 65 -7.71 2.23 27.83
C TYR A 65 -8.84 1.28 28.20
N THR A 66 -9.81 1.05 27.31
CA THR A 66 -10.99 0.21 27.55
C THR A 66 -10.97 -1.12 26.81
N LEU A 67 -10.11 -1.27 25.79
CA LEU A 67 -10.11 -2.42 24.87
C LEU A 67 -9.67 -3.74 25.52
N GLY A 68 -8.84 -3.70 26.54
CA GLY A 68 -8.17 -4.89 27.05
C GLY A 68 -7.22 -5.53 26.02
N VAL A 69 -6.58 -6.64 26.41
CA VAL A 69 -5.57 -7.31 25.57
C VAL A 69 -6.20 -7.91 24.30
N ALA A 70 -7.39 -8.51 24.42
CA ALA A 70 -8.06 -9.15 23.27
C ALA A 70 -8.38 -8.13 22.17
N GLY A 71 -9.01 -7.02 22.52
CA GLY A 71 -9.32 -5.97 21.54
C GLY A 71 -8.08 -5.34 20.90
N LEU A 72 -6.98 -5.21 21.65
CA LEU A 72 -5.70 -4.77 21.09
C LEU A 72 -5.16 -5.77 20.08
N VAL A 73 -5.21 -7.08 20.37
CA VAL A 73 -4.79 -8.14 19.44
C VAL A 73 -5.65 -8.09 18.17
N ASP A 74 -6.98 -7.99 18.29
CA ASP A 74 -7.88 -7.92 17.14
C ASP A 74 -7.62 -6.69 16.27
N ALA A 75 -7.34 -5.53 16.85
CA ALA A 75 -6.95 -4.32 16.12
C ALA A 75 -5.64 -4.49 15.36
N LEU A 76 -4.63 -5.13 15.97
CA LEU A 76 -3.33 -5.40 15.32
C LEU A 76 -3.46 -6.44 14.22
N VAL A 77 -4.29 -7.48 14.41
CA VAL A 77 -4.58 -8.47 13.36
C VAL A 77 -5.28 -7.79 12.19
N ALA A 78 -6.29 -6.94 12.42
CA ALA A 78 -6.97 -6.17 11.38
C ALA A 78 -5.99 -5.25 10.62
N CYS A 79 -5.11 -4.55 11.32
CA CYS A 79 -4.08 -3.70 10.71
C CYS A 79 -3.13 -4.54 9.83
N SER A 80 -2.68 -5.69 10.31
CA SER A 80 -1.80 -6.61 9.58
C SER A 80 -2.49 -7.18 8.33
N ALA A 81 -3.78 -7.52 8.44
CA ALA A 81 -4.61 -7.96 7.31
C ALA A 81 -4.69 -6.87 6.23
N PHE A 82 -4.87 -5.59 6.61
CA PHE A 82 -4.86 -4.48 5.66
C PHE A 82 -3.48 -4.20 5.07
N CYS A 83 -2.39 -4.46 5.78
CA CYS A 83 -1.04 -4.40 5.23
C CYS A 83 -0.84 -5.43 4.11
N LEU A 84 -1.30 -6.67 4.32
CA LEU A 84 -1.26 -7.73 3.31
C LEU A 84 -2.21 -7.44 2.14
N ALA A 85 -3.45 -7.03 2.41
CA ALA A 85 -4.42 -6.66 1.38
C ALA A 85 -3.90 -5.52 0.49
N SER A 86 -3.31 -4.47 1.06
CA SER A 86 -2.72 -3.38 0.29
C SER A 86 -1.49 -3.84 -0.52
N SER A 87 -0.64 -4.71 0.03
CA SER A 87 0.50 -5.29 -0.68
C SER A 87 0.07 -6.15 -1.87
N SER A 88 -0.98 -6.97 -1.68
CA SER A 88 -1.61 -7.74 -2.77
C SER A 88 -2.00 -6.84 -3.93
N VAL A 89 -2.71 -5.74 -3.64
CA VAL A 89 -3.13 -4.79 -4.68
C VAL A 89 -1.96 -4.10 -5.37
N TYR A 90 -0.88 -3.76 -4.66
CA TYR A 90 0.31 -3.18 -5.30
C TYR A 90 0.97 -4.16 -6.26
N LEU A 91 1.11 -5.43 -5.86
CA LEU A 91 1.65 -6.48 -6.72
C LEU A 91 0.80 -6.68 -7.97
N LEU A 92 -0.52 -6.76 -7.81
CA LEU A 92 -1.47 -6.88 -8.93
C LEU A 92 -1.36 -5.67 -9.87
N ASN A 93 -1.40 -4.45 -9.33
CA ASN A 93 -1.35 -3.24 -10.13
C ASN A 93 -0.03 -3.12 -10.91
N ASP A 94 1.12 -3.39 -10.27
CA ASP A 94 2.43 -3.33 -10.93
C ASP A 94 2.57 -4.45 -11.99
N THR A 95 1.86 -5.58 -11.85
CA THR A 95 1.79 -6.63 -12.85
C THR A 95 0.94 -6.21 -14.06
N LEU A 96 -0.24 -5.62 -13.81
CA LEU A 96 -1.13 -5.13 -14.88
C LEU A 96 -0.52 -3.96 -15.66
N ASP A 97 0.17 -3.06 -14.96
CA ASP A 97 0.78 -1.87 -15.56
C ASP A 97 2.20 -2.14 -16.13
N ARG A 98 2.71 -3.39 -16.08
CA ARG A 98 4.10 -3.77 -16.40
C ARG A 98 4.60 -3.20 -17.71
N GLU A 99 3.86 -3.34 -18.81
CA GLU A 99 4.29 -2.88 -20.13
C GLU A 99 4.32 -1.34 -20.21
N ALA A 100 3.33 -0.66 -19.63
CA ALA A 100 3.31 0.80 -19.55
C ALA A 100 4.47 1.32 -18.68
N ASP A 101 4.73 0.64 -17.56
CA ASP A 101 5.81 1.01 -16.63
C ASP A 101 7.20 0.84 -17.27
N ARG A 102 7.41 -0.09 -18.19
CA ARG A 102 8.67 -0.28 -18.94
C ARG A 102 9.05 0.93 -19.79
N HIS A 103 8.07 1.60 -20.36
CA HIS A 103 8.28 2.78 -21.20
C HIS A 103 8.36 4.10 -20.38
N HIS A 104 8.05 4.04 -19.09
CA HIS A 104 8.04 5.22 -18.24
C HIS A 104 9.45 5.51 -17.67
N PRO A 105 9.98 6.75 -17.70
CA PRO A 105 11.37 7.08 -17.33
C PRO A 105 11.74 6.67 -15.90
N VAL A 106 10.80 6.73 -14.94
CA VAL A 106 11.05 6.38 -13.53
C VAL A 106 10.52 4.98 -13.20
N LYS A 107 9.31 4.63 -13.65
CA LYS A 107 8.67 3.38 -13.25
C LYS A 107 9.29 2.13 -13.88
N ARG A 108 10.08 2.26 -14.96
CA ARG A 108 10.84 1.14 -15.57
C ARG A 108 11.77 0.42 -14.58
N HIS A 109 12.15 1.09 -13.48
CA HIS A 109 12.98 0.51 -12.42
C HIS A 109 12.19 -0.27 -11.36
N ARG A 110 10.84 -0.36 -11.47
CA ARG A 110 10.04 -1.21 -10.58
C ARG A 110 10.42 -2.67 -10.78
N PRO A 111 10.46 -3.50 -9.72
CA PRO A 111 10.95 -4.88 -9.79
C PRO A 111 10.27 -5.75 -10.84
N ILE A 112 8.96 -5.57 -11.07
CA ILE A 112 8.20 -6.33 -12.05
C ILE A 112 8.41 -5.78 -13.48
N ALA A 113 8.47 -4.47 -13.65
CA ALA A 113 8.74 -3.84 -14.94
C ALA A 113 10.17 -4.13 -15.43
N SER A 114 11.16 -4.08 -14.54
CA SER A 114 12.58 -4.38 -14.83
C SER A 114 12.87 -5.88 -15.07
N GLY A 115 11.93 -6.77 -14.72
CA GLY A 115 12.10 -8.22 -14.87
C GLY A 115 12.81 -8.91 -13.69
N VAL A 116 13.19 -8.19 -12.62
CA VAL A 116 13.76 -8.79 -11.39
C VAL A 116 12.76 -9.74 -10.73
N VAL A 117 11.46 -9.40 -10.79
CA VAL A 117 10.36 -10.26 -10.34
C VAL A 117 9.53 -10.66 -11.55
N SER A 118 9.34 -11.97 -11.77
CA SER A 118 8.49 -12.44 -12.85
C SER A 118 7.01 -12.08 -12.58
N PRO A 119 6.21 -11.78 -13.62
CA PRO A 119 4.78 -11.52 -13.48
C PRO A 119 4.03 -12.66 -12.80
N THR A 120 4.40 -13.91 -13.10
CA THR A 120 3.80 -15.10 -12.49
C THR A 120 4.04 -15.12 -10.98
N LEU A 121 5.29 -14.90 -10.54
CA LEU A 121 5.63 -14.84 -9.11
C LEU A 121 4.87 -13.71 -8.41
N ALA A 122 4.80 -12.53 -9.05
CA ALA A 122 4.06 -11.37 -8.50
C ALA A 122 2.55 -11.68 -8.37
N THR A 123 1.95 -12.34 -9.36
CA THR A 123 0.52 -12.73 -9.32
C THR A 123 0.24 -13.77 -8.23
N VAL A 124 1.08 -14.80 -8.12
CA VAL A 124 0.95 -15.80 -7.06
C VAL A 124 1.11 -15.16 -5.69
N ALA A 125 2.12 -14.31 -5.49
CA ALA A 125 2.34 -13.60 -4.23
C ALA A 125 1.19 -12.64 -3.91
N SER A 126 0.61 -11.98 -4.92
CA SER A 126 -0.59 -11.15 -4.77
C SER A 126 -1.77 -11.98 -4.26
N GLY A 127 -2.06 -13.11 -4.90
CA GLY A 127 -3.11 -14.02 -4.47
C GLY A 127 -2.91 -14.56 -3.05
N ALA A 128 -1.69 -15.00 -2.74
CA ALA A 128 -1.34 -15.49 -1.41
C ALA A 128 -1.52 -14.40 -0.34
N ALA A 129 -1.08 -13.16 -0.60
CA ALA A 129 -1.27 -12.05 0.32
C ALA A 129 -2.76 -11.70 0.52
N ALA A 130 -3.59 -11.73 -0.54
CA ALA A 130 -5.03 -11.51 -0.44
C ALA A 130 -5.71 -12.59 0.40
N LEU A 131 -5.40 -13.87 0.13
CA LEU A 131 -5.97 -15.00 0.89
C LEU A 131 -5.56 -14.95 2.36
N THR A 132 -4.30 -14.65 2.65
CA THR A 132 -3.83 -14.50 4.03
C THR A 132 -4.51 -13.32 4.73
N ALA A 133 -4.73 -12.20 4.04
CA ALA A 133 -5.48 -11.06 4.58
C ALA A 133 -6.92 -11.44 4.96
N LEU A 134 -7.62 -12.19 4.10
CA LEU A 134 -8.98 -12.69 4.36
C LEU A 134 -9.00 -13.71 5.52
N ALA A 135 -8.00 -14.60 5.57
CA ALA A 135 -7.86 -15.57 6.67
C ALA A 135 -7.63 -14.88 8.02
N LEU A 136 -6.76 -13.86 8.07
CA LEU A 136 -6.58 -13.04 9.28
C LEU A 136 -7.88 -12.30 9.65
N GLY A 137 -8.60 -11.76 8.67
CA GLY A 137 -9.92 -11.14 8.92
C GLY A 137 -10.91 -12.12 9.54
N PHE A 138 -10.91 -13.38 9.08
CA PHE A 138 -11.80 -14.43 9.60
C PHE A 138 -11.51 -14.79 11.07
N LEU A 139 -10.26 -14.68 11.51
CA LEU A 139 -9.91 -14.90 12.93
C LEU A 139 -10.55 -13.86 13.87
N VAL A 140 -10.86 -12.66 13.35
CA VAL A 140 -11.47 -11.58 14.13
C VAL A 140 -12.99 -11.60 13.99
N SER A 141 -13.51 -11.48 12.77
CA SER A 141 -14.95 -11.55 12.51
C SER A 141 -15.30 -11.74 11.04
N PRO A 142 -16.47 -12.36 10.70
CA PRO A 142 -16.97 -12.43 9.32
C PRO A 142 -17.18 -11.03 8.69
N MET A 143 -17.56 -10.03 9.49
CA MET A 143 -17.74 -8.66 8.99
C MET A 143 -16.40 -8.05 8.55
N LEU A 144 -15.32 -8.32 9.27
CA LEU A 144 -13.99 -7.87 8.86
C LEU A 144 -13.55 -8.51 7.53
N VAL A 145 -13.88 -9.78 7.31
CA VAL A 145 -13.67 -10.44 5.99
C VAL A 145 -14.41 -9.71 4.89
N ALA A 146 -15.69 -9.35 5.09
CA ALA A 146 -16.48 -8.61 4.10
C ALA A 146 -15.86 -7.23 3.79
N ILE A 147 -15.34 -6.53 4.79
CA ILE A 147 -14.69 -5.23 4.61
C ILE A 147 -13.36 -5.38 3.84
N ILE A 148 -12.54 -6.38 4.16
CA ILE A 148 -11.30 -6.66 3.44
C ILE A 148 -11.61 -7.05 1.99
N ALA A 149 -12.62 -7.88 1.75
CA ALA A 149 -13.05 -8.25 0.40
C ALA A 149 -13.55 -7.03 -0.38
N ALA A 150 -14.36 -6.17 0.23
CA ALA A 150 -14.80 -4.90 -0.37
C ALA A 150 -13.61 -3.99 -0.73
N TYR A 151 -12.60 -3.89 0.14
CA TYR A 151 -11.38 -3.14 -0.12
C TYR A 151 -10.58 -3.73 -1.30
N LEU A 152 -10.41 -5.06 -1.34
CA LEU A 152 -9.72 -5.74 -2.44
C LEU A 152 -10.45 -5.53 -3.77
N LEU A 153 -11.79 -5.69 -3.79
CA LEU A 153 -12.61 -5.47 -4.98
C LEU A 153 -12.55 -4.02 -5.45
N LEU A 154 -12.72 -3.05 -4.54
CA LEU A 154 -12.65 -1.62 -4.85
C LEU A 154 -11.30 -1.24 -5.48
N THR A 155 -10.21 -1.72 -4.89
CA THR A 155 -8.86 -1.37 -5.35
C THR A 155 -8.43 -2.17 -6.59
N ALA A 156 -8.92 -3.39 -6.78
CA ALA A 156 -8.77 -4.12 -8.02
C ALA A 156 -9.51 -3.43 -9.17
N SER A 157 -10.78 -3.03 -8.96
CA SER A 157 -11.57 -2.27 -9.93
C SER A 157 -10.89 -0.92 -10.29
N TYR A 158 -10.29 -0.26 -9.29
CA TYR A 158 -9.46 0.92 -9.53
C TYR A 158 -8.30 0.61 -10.48
N SER A 159 -7.56 -0.47 -10.24
CA SER A 159 -6.41 -0.87 -11.06
C SER A 159 -6.82 -1.26 -12.48
N LEU A 160 -7.97 -1.90 -12.65
CA LEU A 160 -8.50 -2.37 -13.95
C LEU A 160 -9.02 -1.22 -14.82
N GLY A 161 -9.60 -0.17 -14.24
CA GLY A 161 -10.17 0.89 -15.09
C GLY A 161 -10.62 2.16 -14.40
N LEU A 162 -11.11 2.11 -13.15
CA LEU A 162 -11.69 3.29 -12.49
C LEU A 162 -10.66 4.43 -12.31
N LYS A 163 -9.37 4.13 -12.28
CA LYS A 163 -8.28 5.13 -12.25
C LYS A 163 -8.26 6.05 -13.48
N ARG A 164 -9.00 5.71 -14.56
CA ARG A 164 -9.10 6.50 -15.79
C ARG A 164 -10.23 7.53 -15.75
N LEU A 165 -11.16 7.38 -14.81
CA LEU A 165 -12.31 8.25 -14.67
C LEU A 165 -11.99 9.34 -13.66
N ALA A 166 -12.04 10.61 -14.11
CA ALA A 166 -11.86 11.76 -13.23
C ALA A 166 -12.94 11.78 -12.14
N TRP A 167 -12.60 12.27 -10.97
CA TRP A 167 -13.40 12.30 -9.75
C TRP A 167 -13.67 10.92 -9.13
N VAL A 168 -13.95 9.89 -9.97
CA VAL A 168 -14.08 8.50 -9.48
C VAL A 168 -12.77 8.02 -8.90
N ASP A 169 -11.64 8.36 -9.52
CA ASP A 169 -10.32 8.00 -9.01
C ASP A 169 -10.06 8.59 -7.61
N VAL A 170 -10.50 9.82 -7.36
CA VAL A 170 -10.42 10.47 -6.03
C VAL A 170 -11.35 9.79 -5.03
N ALA A 171 -12.60 9.53 -5.43
CA ALA A 171 -13.61 8.91 -4.57
C ALA A 171 -13.20 7.49 -4.15
N VAL A 172 -12.67 6.68 -5.06
CA VAL A 172 -12.19 5.32 -4.76
C VAL A 172 -11.01 5.33 -3.79
N LEU A 173 -10.06 6.26 -3.96
CA LEU A 173 -8.95 6.42 -3.03
C LEU A 173 -9.44 6.82 -1.63
N ALA A 174 -10.40 7.76 -1.55
CA ALA A 174 -10.98 8.21 -0.29
C ALA A 174 -11.79 7.10 0.40
N ALA A 175 -12.61 6.34 -0.35
CA ALA A 175 -13.35 5.20 0.15
C ALA A 175 -12.43 4.11 0.73
N GLY A 176 -11.26 3.90 0.13
CA GLY A 176 -10.24 3.00 0.67
C GLY A 176 -9.75 3.39 2.07
N PHE A 177 -9.68 4.69 2.40
CA PHE A 177 -9.36 5.14 3.76
C PHE A 177 -10.53 4.94 4.72
N VAL A 178 -11.76 5.18 4.27
CA VAL A 178 -12.97 4.92 5.06
C VAL A 178 -13.06 3.44 5.44
N LEU A 179 -12.85 2.52 4.49
CA LEU A 179 -12.87 1.07 4.76
C LEU A 179 -11.85 0.67 5.82
N ARG A 180 -10.69 1.33 5.89
CA ARG A 180 -9.68 1.08 6.93
C ARG A 180 -10.19 1.47 8.33
N VAL A 181 -10.81 2.65 8.44
CA VAL A 181 -11.37 3.10 9.73
C VAL A 181 -12.52 2.20 10.18
N VAL A 182 -13.40 1.83 9.25
CA VAL A 182 -14.49 0.88 9.53
C VAL A 182 -13.97 -0.49 9.97
N ALA A 183 -12.90 -0.98 9.31
CA ALA A 183 -12.26 -2.24 9.69
C ALA A 183 -11.73 -2.23 11.13
N GLY A 184 -11.09 -1.13 11.51
CA GLY A 184 -10.59 -0.97 12.88
C GLY A 184 -11.71 -0.93 13.93
N ALA A 185 -12.79 -0.22 13.62
CA ALA A 185 -13.97 -0.17 14.51
C ALA A 185 -14.61 -1.56 14.67
N VAL A 186 -14.82 -2.26 13.55
CA VAL A 186 -15.40 -3.61 13.54
C VAL A 186 -14.52 -4.60 14.31
N ALA A 187 -13.19 -4.48 14.19
CA ALA A 187 -12.26 -5.35 14.89
C ALA A 187 -12.43 -5.27 16.42
N VAL A 188 -12.77 -4.10 16.94
CA VAL A 188 -12.93 -3.89 18.40
C VAL A 188 -14.39 -3.78 18.85
N GLY A 189 -15.35 -4.08 17.96
CA GLY A 189 -16.79 -4.00 18.26
C GLY A 189 -17.29 -2.58 18.56
N ALA A 190 -16.56 -1.54 18.07
CA ALA A 190 -16.92 -0.16 18.31
C ALA A 190 -17.89 0.40 17.27
N ALA A 191 -18.73 1.36 17.68
CA ALA A 191 -19.56 2.11 16.77
C ALA A 191 -18.71 3.00 15.84
N VAL A 192 -19.18 3.22 14.62
CA VAL A 192 -18.50 4.06 13.64
C VAL A 192 -19.25 5.37 13.47
N PRO A 193 -18.75 6.48 14.01
CA PRO A 193 -19.41 7.77 13.90
C PRO A 193 -19.40 8.28 12.46
N LEU A 194 -20.58 8.60 11.91
CA LEU A 194 -20.71 9.08 10.54
C LEU A 194 -19.90 10.38 10.28
N LEU A 195 -19.87 11.27 11.26
CA LEU A 195 -19.08 12.50 11.18
C LEU A 195 -17.58 12.22 11.01
N LEU A 196 -17.04 11.23 11.73
CA LEU A 196 -15.65 10.81 11.58
C LEU A 196 -15.40 10.21 10.19
N LEU A 197 -16.29 9.34 9.69
CA LEU A 197 -16.16 8.76 8.36
C LEU A 197 -16.18 9.83 7.27
N THR A 198 -17.06 10.83 7.41
CA THR A 198 -17.14 11.97 6.48
C THR A 198 -15.86 12.80 6.52
N ALA A 199 -15.32 13.06 7.71
CA ALA A 199 -14.04 13.76 7.87
C ALA A 199 -12.88 12.99 7.22
N VAL A 200 -12.81 11.67 7.42
CA VAL A 200 -11.78 10.80 6.81
C VAL A 200 -11.92 10.77 5.29
N PHE A 201 -13.14 10.62 4.77
CA PHE A 201 -13.39 10.63 3.33
C PHE A 201 -12.95 11.97 2.71
N ALA A 202 -13.40 13.08 3.29
CA ALA A 202 -13.08 14.42 2.79
C ALA A 202 -11.58 14.74 2.90
N GLY A 203 -10.92 14.37 3.99
CA GLY A 203 -9.48 14.53 4.17
C GLY A 203 -8.66 13.71 3.17
N ALA A 204 -9.05 12.46 2.91
CA ALA A 204 -8.42 11.62 1.91
C ALA A 204 -8.65 12.13 0.48
N ALA A 205 -9.86 12.61 0.18
CA ALA A 205 -10.18 13.26 -1.10
C ALA A 205 -9.36 14.54 -1.30
N PHE A 206 -9.20 15.37 -0.27
CA PHE A 206 -8.34 16.55 -0.29
C PHE A 206 -6.90 16.20 -0.68
N VAL A 207 -6.30 15.19 -0.04
CA VAL A 207 -4.93 14.74 -0.36
C VAL A 207 -4.85 14.17 -1.78
N ALA A 208 -5.87 13.41 -2.23
CA ALA A 208 -5.92 12.88 -3.60
C ALA A 208 -6.02 14.02 -4.63
N LEU A 209 -6.89 15.02 -4.42
CA LEU A 209 -7.01 16.20 -5.28
C LEU A 209 -5.71 17.01 -5.32
N GLY A 210 -5.02 17.17 -4.18
CA GLY A 210 -3.72 17.83 -4.12
C GLY A 210 -2.69 17.18 -5.02
N LYS A 211 -2.65 15.83 -5.07
CA LYS A 211 -1.79 15.10 -6.00
C LYS A 211 -2.17 15.35 -7.46
N ARG A 212 -3.48 15.39 -7.79
CA ARG A 212 -3.93 15.71 -9.16
C ARG A 212 -3.55 17.13 -9.57
N ARG A 213 -3.67 18.08 -8.64
CA ARG A 213 -3.20 19.44 -8.86
C ARG A 213 -1.72 19.50 -9.19
N SER A 214 -0.89 18.88 -8.36
CA SER A 214 0.56 18.83 -8.59
C SER A 214 0.92 18.17 -9.92
N GLU A 215 0.25 17.07 -10.29
CA GLU A 215 0.44 16.41 -11.58
C GLU A 215 0.09 17.35 -12.75
N LEU A 216 -1.04 18.09 -12.68
CA LEU A 216 -1.42 19.06 -13.72
C LEU A 216 -0.44 20.21 -13.84
N VAL A 217 0.03 20.78 -12.73
CA VAL A 217 0.97 21.90 -12.74
C VAL A 217 2.34 21.48 -13.28
N LEU A 218 2.82 20.28 -12.93
CA LEU A 218 4.13 19.78 -13.35
C LEU A 218 4.17 19.32 -14.81
N LEU A 219 3.07 18.75 -15.32
CA LEU A 219 3.03 18.13 -16.65
C LEU A 219 2.39 19.04 -17.71
N GLY A 220 1.66 20.09 -17.31
CA GLY A 220 1.00 21.01 -18.24
C GLY A 220 0.14 20.25 -19.26
N ASP A 221 0.30 20.55 -20.54
CA ASP A 221 -0.46 19.94 -21.64
C ASP A 221 -0.16 18.43 -21.84
N ASP A 222 0.98 17.95 -21.35
CA ASP A 222 1.36 16.53 -21.42
C ASP A 222 0.70 15.67 -20.32
N ALA A 223 -0.05 16.26 -19.38
CA ALA A 223 -0.67 15.54 -18.28
C ALA A 223 -1.64 14.43 -18.76
N SER A 224 -2.37 14.67 -19.84
CA SER A 224 -3.31 13.71 -20.44
C SER A 224 -2.61 12.50 -21.05
N SER A 225 -1.40 12.64 -21.57
CA SER A 225 -0.59 11.53 -22.12
C SER A 225 -0.11 10.57 -21.03
N HIS A 226 0.14 11.09 -19.81
CA HIS A 226 0.56 10.30 -18.67
C HIS A 226 -0.60 9.60 -17.95
N ARG A 227 -1.81 10.18 -18.01
CA ARG A 227 -3.01 9.63 -17.38
C ARG A 227 -4.27 10.18 -18.03
N SER A 228 -5.12 9.33 -18.58
CA SER A 228 -6.34 9.71 -19.30
C SER A 228 -7.32 10.55 -18.44
N ALA A 229 -7.42 10.29 -17.14
CA ALA A 229 -8.25 11.09 -16.25
C ALA A 229 -7.82 12.56 -16.17
N MET A 230 -6.53 12.87 -16.42
CA MET A 230 -5.99 14.23 -16.28
C MET A 230 -6.54 15.19 -17.34
N GLY A 231 -6.89 14.69 -18.54
CA GLY A 231 -7.49 15.52 -19.59
C GLY A 231 -8.86 16.12 -19.23
N THR A 232 -9.55 15.56 -18.25
CA THR A 232 -10.87 16.04 -17.77
C THR A 232 -10.75 17.04 -16.64
N TYR A 233 -9.63 17.04 -15.89
CA TYR A 233 -9.44 17.93 -14.76
C TYR A 233 -9.07 19.35 -15.23
N ARG A 234 -9.68 20.35 -14.59
CA ARG A 234 -9.32 21.77 -14.73
C ARG A 234 -8.82 22.29 -13.39
N LEU A 235 -7.76 23.09 -13.37
CA LEU A 235 -7.18 23.64 -12.14
C LEU A 235 -8.24 24.34 -11.26
N ARG A 236 -9.11 25.16 -11.86
CA ARG A 236 -10.20 25.83 -11.12
C ARG A 236 -11.14 24.84 -10.41
N THR A 237 -11.49 23.72 -11.05
CA THR A 237 -12.38 22.73 -10.45
C THR A 237 -11.68 21.93 -9.37
N ILE A 238 -10.38 21.63 -9.52
CA ILE A 238 -9.59 21.02 -8.47
C ILE A 238 -9.42 21.95 -7.28
N ASP A 239 -9.13 23.23 -7.50
CA ASP A 239 -8.96 24.23 -6.43
C ASP A 239 -10.27 24.43 -5.64
N ALA A 240 -11.43 24.45 -6.32
CA ALA A 240 -12.73 24.43 -5.67
C ALA A 240 -12.97 23.14 -4.87
N GLY A 241 -12.64 21.99 -5.44
CA GLY A 241 -12.71 20.69 -4.77
C GLY A 241 -11.81 20.61 -3.53
N LEU A 242 -10.59 21.15 -3.60
CA LEU A 242 -9.68 21.25 -2.46
C LEU A 242 -10.30 22.12 -1.34
N ALA A 243 -10.86 23.27 -1.68
CA ALA A 243 -11.50 24.14 -0.69
C ALA A 243 -12.72 23.46 -0.04
N ALA A 244 -13.58 22.82 -0.85
CA ALA A 244 -14.77 22.14 -0.37
C ALA A 244 -14.42 20.93 0.51
N THR A 245 -13.50 20.05 0.08
CA THR A 245 -13.11 18.86 0.85
C THR A 245 -12.38 19.25 2.12
N GLN A 246 -11.56 20.31 2.12
CA GLN A 246 -10.95 20.85 3.32
C GLN A 246 -11.99 21.35 4.33
N ALA A 247 -12.96 22.15 3.87
CA ALA A 247 -14.03 22.68 4.72
C ALA A 247 -14.86 21.54 5.34
N VAL A 248 -15.31 20.58 4.51
CA VAL A 248 -16.07 19.41 4.98
C VAL A 248 -15.27 18.60 6.00
N ALA A 249 -13.99 18.31 5.72
CA ALA A 249 -13.15 17.53 6.63
C ALA A 249 -13.02 18.21 8.00
N VAL A 250 -12.76 19.52 8.03
CA VAL A 250 -12.56 20.26 9.28
C VAL A 250 -13.87 20.40 10.06
N VAL A 251 -14.96 20.77 9.37
CA VAL A 251 -16.26 20.94 10.02
C VAL A 251 -16.76 19.61 10.62
N THR A 252 -16.74 18.53 9.83
CA THR A 252 -17.23 17.24 10.32
C THR A 252 -16.34 16.64 11.38
N PHE A 253 -15.02 16.83 11.30
CA PHE A 253 -14.11 16.46 12.37
C PHE A 253 -14.36 17.25 13.65
N GLY A 254 -14.51 18.59 13.54
CA GLY A 254 -14.83 19.46 14.67
C GLY A 254 -16.17 19.09 15.35
N LEU A 255 -17.21 18.85 14.54
CA LEU A 255 -18.52 18.42 15.06
C LEU A 255 -18.44 17.05 15.75
N TRP A 256 -17.68 16.11 15.16
CA TRP A 256 -17.46 14.81 15.78
C TRP A 256 -16.74 14.94 17.12
N VAL A 257 -15.70 15.76 17.18
CA VAL A 257 -14.95 16.03 18.39
C VAL A 257 -15.83 16.66 19.48
N LEU A 258 -16.70 17.61 19.10
CA LEU A 258 -17.65 18.24 20.04
C LEU A 258 -18.75 17.26 20.51
N ALA A 259 -19.07 16.25 19.70
CA ALA A 259 -20.00 15.17 20.06
C ALA A 259 -19.40 14.11 21.00
N LEU A 260 -18.08 14.08 21.16
CA LEU A 260 -17.44 13.30 22.19
C LEU A 260 -17.64 14.06 23.52
N GLU A 261 -18.48 13.56 24.38
CA GLU A 261 -18.77 14.15 25.70
C GLU A 261 -17.52 14.14 26.58
N PHE A 262 -16.60 15.08 26.31
CA PHE A 262 -15.42 15.25 27.13
C PHE A 262 -15.75 16.13 28.35
N GLU A 263 -15.15 15.81 29.50
CA GLU A 263 -14.95 16.78 30.58
C GLU A 263 -14.40 18.11 30.01
N PRO A 264 -14.71 19.26 30.60
CA PRO A 264 -14.32 20.59 30.04
C PRO A 264 -12.85 20.71 29.62
N ALA A 265 -11.94 20.03 30.34
CA ALA A 265 -10.53 19.98 29.99
C ALA A 265 -10.28 19.18 28.68
N GLY A 266 -11.05 18.12 28.43
CA GLY A 266 -10.98 17.32 27.22
C GLY A 266 -11.52 18.05 26.00
N ALA A 267 -12.56 18.87 26.16
CA ALA A 267 -13.10 19.71 25.06
C ALA A 267 -12.05 20.70 24.54
N GLY A 268 -11.24 21.29 25.43
CA GLY A 268 -10.13 22.18 25.03
C GLY A 268 -9.07 21.46 24.19
N LEU A 269 -8.65 20.26 24.61
CA LEU A 269 -7.69 19.42 23.84
C LEU A 269 -8.27 19.01 22.47
N ALA A 270 -9.54 18.70 22.41
CA ALA A 270 -10.23 18.33 21.20
C ALA A 270 -10.31 19.50 20.18
N LEU A 271 -10.58 20.72 20.66
CA LEU A 271 -10.55 21.92 19.82
C LEU A 271 -9.13 22.22 19.32
N LEU A 272 -8.11 22.04 20.17
CA LEU A 272 -6.71 22.15 19.75
C LEU A 272 -6.36 21.11 18.68
N GLY A 273 -6.86 19.88 18.80
CA GLY A 273 -6.72 18.84 17.80
C GLY A 273 -7.36 19.22 16.46
N ALA A 274 -8.58 19.79 16.48
CA ALA A 274 -9.25 20.27 15.27
C ALA A 274 -8.51 21.46 14.63
N ALA A 275 -8.01 22.40 15.44
CA ALA A 275 -7.18 23.51 14.97
C ALA A 275 -5.86 23.00 14.36
N GLY A 276 -5.19 22.05 15.01
CA GLY A 276 -4.00 21.38 14.48
C GLY A 276 -4.27 20.68 13.15
N PHE A 277 -5.38 19.97 13.05
CA PHE A 277 -5.80 19.32 11.79
C PHE A 277 -6.01 20.35 10.68
N TRP A 278 -6.70 21.46 10.97
CA TRP A 278 -6.85 22.59 10.06
C TRP A 278 -5.50 23.15 9.58
N GLU A 279 -4.55 23.38 10.50
CA GLU A 279 -3.23 23.91 10.15
C GLU A 279 -2.42 22.94 9.28
N VAL A 280 -2.50 21.63 9.54
CA VAL A 280 -1.87 20.61 8.69
C VAL A 280 -2.42 20.65 7.27
N LEU A 281 -3.74 20.69 7.11
CA LEU A 281 -4.38 20.78 5.80
C LEU A 281 -4.04 22.11 5.10
N ASN A 282 -4.03 23.22 5.82
CA ASN A 282 -3.63 24.53 5.28
C ASN A 282 -2.16 24.56 4.86
N ALA A 283 -1.25 24.01 5.67
CA ALA A 283 0.16 23.95 5.33
C ALA A 283 0.38 23.12 4.06
N TYR A 284 -0.32 21.98 3.93
CA TYR A 284 -0.30 21.19 2.71
C TYR A 284 -0.84 21.97 1.50
N ARG A 285 -1.97 22.65 1.66
CA ARG A 285 -2.56 23.50 0.62
C ARG A 285 -1.62 24.63 0.19
N ARG A 286 -1.00 25.35 1.12
CA ARG A 286 0.00 26.39 0.82
C ARG A 286 1.15 25.85 -0.03
N ARG A 287 1.66 24.65 0.28
CA ARG A 287 2.72 23.99 -0.53
C ARG A 287 2.28 23.58 -1.93
N LEU A 288 0.98 23.37 -2.14
CA LEU A 288 0.44 23.04 -3.46
C LEU A 288 0.22 24.28 -4.33
N MET A 289 -0.02 25.45 -3.70
CA MET A 289 -0.40 26.70 -4.37
C MET A 289 0.80 27.61 -4.66
N GLY A 290 1.90 27.47 -3.91
CA GLY A 290 3.18 28.16 -4.12
C GLY A 290 4.11 27.41 -5.01
#